data_5322175f52e5e191d39a7e4d38ef0bdf
#
_entry.id   5322175f52e5e191d39a7e4d38ef0bdf
#
_cell.length_a   1.000
_cell.length_b   1.000
_cell.length_c   1.000
_cell.angle_alpha   90.00
_cell.angle_beta   90.00
_cell.angle_gamma   90.00
#
_symmetry.space_group_name_H-M   'P 1'
#
loop_
_entity.id
_entity.type
_entity.pdbx_description
1 polymer ?
#
loop_
_entity_poly.entity_id
_entity_poly.type
_entity_poly.pdbx_seq_one_letter_code
_entity_poly.pdbx_strand_id
1 'polypeptide(L)'
;MEKVKIYPAKLAGTVQVPSSKSMGHREIICAGLAGGTSIVDNISMSKDIEATMRVLRAMNVSVDEIPSMIEGRKALQITGTGHPIAAADNVDCGESGSTLRFFIPLGANLGCPLTFIGHGKLVSRPLQAYYDILDKQFVQYFNDNGNLPLTVNGHLMPGKFELPGDVSSQFVSGLLFALPLLKGDSEIIITSPLESASYVDMTLNCLAKYGVKIENVDGAHRHYLVPGKQRFKAQDSKVEGDWSQAAFWTVGGALGAGITASGVDFASLQGDKAVVEIMQRMGADIAQNADSVTVNSSTTKATVIDASNCPDIIPVLTVLAAVSEGTTKIINAGRLRIKECDRLAAMTSELNKMGAAITEEPEGLTITGKPEGLRGGVEVDAWNDHRIAMSLAIAAQCCAEPITLTGAGSVSKSYPDFWQDYQSVGGKIEVLA
;
A
#
# COMPACT_ATOMS: atom_id res chain seq x y z
N MET A 1 -2.85 20.70 -5.67
CA MET A 1 -2.89 21.24 -4.29
C MET A 1 -1.53 20.97 -3.67
N GLU A 2 -0.69 21.98 -3.60
CA GLU A 2 0.69 21.81 -3.12
C GLU A 2 0.82 22.14 -1.64
N LYS A 3 0.04 23.12 -1.15
CA LYS A 3 0.11 23.64 0.21
C LYS A 3 -1.28 23.89 0.78
N VAL A 4 -1.52 23.39 2.00
CA VAL A 4 -2.78 23.61 2.72
C VAL A 4 -2.52 24.05 4.16
N LYS A 5 -3.32 24.98 4.64
CA LYS A 5 -3.42 25.31 6.06
C LYS A 5 -4.56 24.49 6.65
N ILE A 6 -4.28 23.78 7.74
CA ILE A 6 -5.23 22.89 8.41
C ILE A 6 -5.51 23.45 9.78
N TYR A 7 -6.78 23.73 10.05
CA TYR A 7 -7.22 24.27 11.32
C TYR A 7 -7.62 23.15 12.29
N PRO A 8 -7.32 23.28 13.59
CA PRO A 8 -7.80 22.33 14.58
C PRO A 8 -9.32 22.20 14.51
N ALA A 9 -9.81 20.97 14.38
CA ALA A 9 -11.23 20.68 14.35
C ALA A 9 -11.46 19.24 14.83
N LYS A 10 -12.51 19.02 15.64
CA LYS A 10 -12.90 17.67 16.05
C LYS A 10 -13.66 17.01 14.91
N LEU A 11 -13.06 16.00 14.31
CA LEU A 11 -13.68 15.24 13.22
C LEU A 11 -14.78 14.33 13.78
N ALA A 12 -15.92 14.27 13.07
CA ALA A 12 -17.05 13.41 13.42
C ALA A 12 -17.88 13.06 12.18
N GLY A 13 -18.47 11.88 12.16
CA GLY A 13 -19.37 11.48 11.07
C GLY A 13 -19.06 10.12 10.48
N THR A 14 -19.43 9.92 9.22
CA THR A 14 -19.22 8.65 8.51
C THR A 14 -18.43 8.90 7.24
N VAL A 15 -17.43 8.02 6.99
CA VAL A 15 -16.65 8.01 5.76
C VAL A 15 -16.76 6.63 5.12
N GLN A 16 -17.14 6.62 3.84
CA GLN A 16 -17.03 5.43 3.01
C GLN A 16 -15.57 5.29 2.55
N VAL A 17 -14.82 4.36 3.15
CA VAL A 17 -13.40 4.18 2.79
C VAL A 17 -13.22 3.86 1.30
N PRO A 18 -12.12 4.31 0.67
CA PRO A 18 -11.83 3.94 -0.70
C PRO A 18 -11.56 2.43 -0.82
N SER A 19 -11.62 1.92 -2.03
CA SER A 19 -11.21 0.53 -2.29
C SER A 19 -9.73 0.32 -2.01
N SER A 20 -9.39 -0.89 -1.57
CA SER A 20 -7.99 -1.26 -1.28
C SER A 20 -7.11 -1.15 -2.50
N LYS A 21 -6.17 -0.21 -2.49
CA LYS A 21 -5.16 -0.07 -3.54
C LYS A 21 -4.39 -1.38 -3.74
N SER A 22 -4.01 -2.03 -2.64
CA SER A 22 -3.24 -3.28 -2.66
C SER A 22 -4.02 -4.45 -3.27
N MET A 23 -5.32 -4.57 -3.02
CA MET A 23 -6.17 -5.54 -3.71
C MET A 23 -6.45 -5.13 -5.14
N GLY A 24 -6.70 -3.84 -5.40
CA GLY A 24 -6.93 -3.31 -6.75
C GLY A 24 -5.82 -3.67 -7.73
N HIS A 25 -4.55 -3.47 -7.36
CA HIS A 25 -3.43 -3.91 -8.18
C HIS A 25 -3.52 -5.40 -8.54
N ARG A 26 -3.81 -6.26 -7.57
CA ARG A 26 -3.86 -7.72 -7.74
C ARG A 26 -5.01 -8.16 -8.64
N GLU A 27 -6.21 -7.64 -8.38
CA GLU A 27 -7.39 -7.95 -9.18
C GLU A 27 -7.21 -7.48 -10.64
N ILE A 28 -6.69 -6.27 -10.85
CA ILE A 28 -6.42 -5.71 -12.19
C ILE A 28 -5.37 -6.54 -12.94
N ILE A 29 -4.28 -6.95 -12.27
CA ILE A 29 -3.23 -7.78 -12.88
C ILE A 29 -3.78 -9.16 -13.22
N CYS A 30 -4.49 -9.84 -12.31
CA CYS A 30 -5.07 -11.15 -12.57
C CYS A 30 -6.09 -11.11 -13.72
N ALA A 31 -6.93 -10.08 -13.77
CA ALA A 31 -7.86 -9.85 -14.88
C ALA A 31 -7.14 -9.62 -16.21
N GLY A 32 -6.04 -8.85 -16.19
CA GLY A 32 -5.21 -8.62 -17.39
C GLY A 32 -4.46 -9.86 -17.89
N LEU A 33 -4.09 -10.77 -16.99
CA LEU A 33 -3.44 -12.02 -17.34
C LEU A 33 -4.44 -13.11 -17.76
N ALA A 34 -5.73 -12.91 -17.53
CA ALA A 34 -6.79 -13.85 -17.92
C ALA A 34 -7.10 -13.77 -19.41
N GLY A 35 -7.52 -14.90 -20.00
CA GLY A 35 -8.05 -14.92 -21.36
C GLY A 35 -9.55 -14.59 -21.35
N GLY A 36 -9.93 -13.43 -21.91
CA GLY A 36 -11.31 -12.96 -21.95
C GLY A 36 -11.52 -11.65 -21.20
N THR A 37 -12.78 -11.32 -20.94
CA THR A 37 -13.17 -10.05 -20.31
C THR A 37 -13.57 -10.27 -18.85
N SER A 38 -13.08 -9.42 -17.97
CA SER A 38 -13.42 -9.33 -16.55
C SER A 38 -13.88 -7.92 -16.19
N ILE A 39 -14.81 -7.79 -15.28
CA ILE A 39 -15.15 -6.52 -14.64
C ILE A 39 -14.55 -6.50 -13.24
N VAL A 40 -13.68 -5.52 -12.98
CA VAL A 40 -13.14 -5.27 -11.64
C VAL A 40 -13.83 -4.03 -11.07
N ASP A 41 -14.80 -4.27 -10.18
CA ASP A 41 -15.65 -3.22 -9.63
C ASP A 41 -15.04 -2.58 -8.37
N ASN A 42 -15.56 -1.41 -7.99
CA ASN A 42 -15.13 -0.63 -6.84
C ASN A 42 -13.65 -0.25 -6.89
N ILE A 43 -13.23 0.47 -7.92
CA ILE A 43 -11.85 0.94 -8.06
C ILE A 43 -11.74 2.41 -7.67
N SER A 44 -10.81 2.72 -6.77
CA SER A 44 -10.33 4.07 -6.52
C SER A 44 -9.20 4.40 -7.49
N MET A 45 -9.44 5.40 -8.36
CA MET A 45 -8.51 5.79 -9.43
C MET A 45 -7.35 6.61 -8.86
N SER A 46 -6.45 5.96 -8.17
CA SER A 46 -5.21 6.55 -7.67
C SER A 46 -4.11 6.53 -8.74
N LYS A 47 -3.11 7.40 -8.61
CA LYS A 47 -1.96 7.43 -9.54
C LYS A 47 -1.24 6.09 -9.64
N ASP A 48 -1.20 5.31 -8.56
CA ASP A 48 -0.60 3.98 -8.54
C ASP A 48 -1.43 2.97 -9.35
N ILE A 49 -2.76 3.01 -9.26
CA ILE A 49 -3.68 2.18 -10.07
C ILE A 49 -3.57 2.55 -11.55
N GLU A 50 -3.56 3.85 -11.87
CA GLU A 50 -3.36 4.32 -13.25
C GLU A 50 -2.04 3.81 -13.84
N ALA A 51 -0.96 3.77 -13.03
CA ALA A 51 0.32 3.20 -13.47
C ALA A 51 0.19 1.71 -13.83
N THR A 52 -0.52 0.91 -13.02
CA THR A 52 -0.79 -0.51 -13.33
C THR A 52 -1.58 -0.67 -14.62
N MET A 53 -2.60 0.17 -14.84
CA MET A 53 -3.38 0.16 -16.09
C MET A 53 -2.51 0.50 -17.30
N ARG A 54 -1.60 1.49 -17.19
CA ARG A 54 -0.66 1.83 -18.27
C ARG A 54 0.23 0.65 -18.64
N VAL A 55 0.79 -0.05 -17.64
CA VAL A 55 1.66 -1.20 -17.91
C VAL A 55 0.89 -2.35 -18.55
N LEU A 56 -0.33 -2.64 -18.11
CA LEU A 56 -1.18 -3.65 -18.76
C LEU A 56 -1.49 -3.31 -20.21
N ARG A 57 -1.83 -2.05 -20.50
CA ARG A 57 -2.05 -1.59 -21.89
C ARG A 57 -0.81 -1.77 -22.76
N ALA A 58 0.38 -1.52 -22.19
CA ALA A 58 1.65 -1.78 -22.87
C ALA A 58 1.96 -3.28 -23.05
N MET A 59 1.23 -4.16 -22.35
CA MET A 59 1.25 -5.62 -22.52
C MET A 59 0.06 -6.14 -23.33
N ASN A 60 -0.54 -5.30 -24.19
CA ASN A 60 -1.65 -5.65 -25.09
C ASN A 60 -2.94 -6.08 -24.38
N VAL A 61 -3.21 -5.52 -23.22
CA VAL A 61 -4.45 -5.70 -22.47
C VAL A 61 -5.34 -4.47 -22.64
N SER A 62 -6.61 -4.63 -23.04
CA SER A 62 -7.59 -3.54 -23.01
C SER A 62 -8.02 -3.28 -21.57
N VAL A 63 -7.99 -2.01 -21.15
CA VAL A 63 -8.43 -1.58 -19.83
C VAL A 63 -9.27 -0.32 -20.00
N ASP A 64 -10.57 -0.44 -19.84
CA ASP A 64 -11.54 0.63 -20.05
C ASP A 64 -12.26 0.97 -18.75
N GLU A 65 -12.39 2.25 -18.45
CA GLU A 65 -13.16 2.71 -17.30
C GLU A 65 -14.65 2.66 -17.62
N ILE A 66 -15.42 2.07 -16.70
CA ILE A 66 -16.88 2.00 -16.77
C ILE A 66 -17.50 2.47 -15.44
N PRO A 67 -18.78 2.84 -15.40
CA PRO A 67 -19.47 3.10 -14.14
C PRO A 67 -19.45 1.88 -13.23
N SER A 68 -19.23 2.09 -11.93
CA SER A 68 -19.34 1.05 -10.91
C SER A 68 -20.83 0.79 -10.56
N MET A 69 -21.12 -0.39 -10.03
CA MET A 69 -22.40 -0.69 -9.37
C MET A 69 -22.57 0.10 -8.05
N ILE A 70 -21.48 0.67 -7.51
CA ILE A 70 -21.49 1.50 -6.32
C ILE A 70 -21.48 2.96 -6.76
N GLU A 71 -22.47 3.72 -6.30
CA GLU A 71 -22.57 5.16 -6.62
C GLU A 71 -21.29 5.93 -6.27
N GLY A 72 -20.84 6.78 -7.18
CA GLY A 72 -19.62 7.58 -7.03
C GLY A 72 -18.30 6.81 -7.20
N ARG A 73 -18.35 5.49 -7.47
CA ARG A 73 -17.16 4.67 -7.71
C ARG A 73 -16.95 4.37 -9.20
N LYS A 74 -15.78 3.83 -9.53
CA LYS A 74 -15.42 3.36 -10.86
C LYS A 74 -15.30 1.85 -10.89
N ALA A 75 -15.48 1.27 -12.06
CA ALA A 75 -15.12 -0.10 -12.38
C ALA A 75 -14.23 -0.12 -13.61
N LEU A 76 -13.51 -1.21 -13.82
CA LEU A 76 -12.67 -1.42 -14.98
C LEU A 76 -13.17 -2.65 -15.73
N GLN A 77 -13.43 -2.49 -17.03
CA GLN A 77 -13.58 -3.61 -17.94
C GLN A 77 -12.21 -3.93 -18.51
N ILE A 78 -11.72 -5.13 -18.24
CA ILE A 78 -10.36 -5.57 -18.60
C ILE A 78 -10.48 -6.78 -19.51
N THR A 79 -9.91 -6.68 -20.73
CA THR A 79 -9.88 -7.78 -21.69
C THR A 79 -8.44 -8.19 -21.95
N GLY A 80 -8.08 -9.35 -21.40
CA GLY A 80 -6.75 -9.94 -21.53
C GLY A 80 -6.70 -11.04 -22.59
N THR A 81 -5.49 -11.36 -23.04
CA THR A 81 -5.23 -12.36 -24.08
C THR A 81 -4.89 -13.74 -23.52
N GLY A 82 -4.82 -13.90 -22.20
CA GLY A 82 -4.43 -15.13 -21.51
C GLY A 82 -2.91 -15.30 -21.35
N HIS A 83 -2.13 -14.42 -21.94
CA HIS A 83 -0.69 -14.31 -21.76
C HIS A 83 -0.24 -12.90 -22.17
N PRO A 84 0.72 -12.30 -21.44
CA PRO A 84 1.21 -10.97 -21.77
C PRO A 84 2.00 -10.96 -23.08
N ILE A 85 1.80 -9.92 -23.88
CA ILE A 85 2.53 -9.67 -25.13
C ILE A 85 2.97 -8.22 -25.12
N ALA A 86 4.25 -7.94 -25.40
CA ALA A 86 4.72 -6.57 -25.46
C ALA A 86 4.07 -5.82 -26.63
N ALA A 87 3.43 -4.69 -26.32
CA ALA A 87 2.87 -3.76 -27.28
C ALA A 87 3.60 -2.40 -27.25
N ALA A 88 4.57 -2.25 -26.35
CA ALA A 88 5.42 -1.06 -26.23
C ALA A 88 6.80 -1.46 -25.68
N ASP A 89 7.82 -0.68 -26.02
CA ASP A 89 9.20 -0.88 -25.55
C ASP A 89 9.46 -0.32 -24.15
N ASN A 90 8.64 0.65 -23.73
CA ASN A 90 8.79 1.36 -22.46
C ASN A 90 7.46 1.40 -21.69
N VAL A 91 7.55 1.25 -20.38
CA VAL A 91 6.41 1.34 -19.47
C VAL A 91 6.72 2.29 -18.31
N ASP A 92 5.84 3.25 -18.08
CA ASP A 92 5.97 4.20 -16.99
C ASP A 92 5.18 3.72 -15.76
N CYS A 93 5.92 3.35 -14.72
CA CYS A 93 5.38 2.92 -13.41
C CYS A 93 5.03 4.10 -12.50
N GLY A 94 5.23 5.34 -12.92
CA GLY A 94 5.05 6.51 -12.06
C GLY A 94 5.94 6.46 -10.82
N GLU A 95 5.34 6.56 -9.63
CA GLU A 95 6.02 6.35 -8.35
C GLU A 95 5.55 5.03 -7.67
N SER A 96 4.83 4.16 -8.39
CA SER A 96 4.22 2.94 -7.87
C SER A 96 5.21 1.79 -7.73
N GLY A 97 5.65 1.52 -6.50
CA GLY A 97 6.50 0.37 -6.20
C GLY A 97 5.80 -0.98 -6.43
N SER A 98 4.48 -1.05 -6.24
CA SER A 98 3.69 -2.26 -6.52
C SER A 98 3.68 -2.55 -8.02
N THR A 99 3.37 -1.55 -8.85
CA THR A 99 3.38 -1.71 -10.30
C THR A 99 4.75 -2.19 -10.77
N LEU A 100 5.82 -1.48 -10.40
CA LEU A 100 7.17 -1.85 -10.83
C LEU A 100 7.51 -3.30 -10.46
N ARG A 101 7.38 -3.66 -9.18
CA ARG A 101 7.83 -4.97 -8.69
C ARG A 101 6.95 -6.13 -9.14
N PHE A 102 5.65 -5.89 -9.36
CA PHE A 102 4.77 -6.94 -9.87
C PHE A 102 5.01 -7.24 -11.34
N PHE A 103 5.41 -6.24 -12.13
CA PHE A 103 5.57 -6.41 -13.57
C PHE A 103 6.99 -6.77 -14.02
N ILE A 104 8.04 -6.56 -13.22
CA ILE A 104 9.41 -6.97 -13.61
C ILE A 104 9.49 -8.45 -13.99
N PRO A 105 8.98 -9.42 -13.18
CA PRO A 105 9.05 -10.84 -13.57
C PRO A 105 8.18 -11.17 -14.80
N LEU A 106 7.06 -10.49 -15.00
CA LEU A 106 6.24 -10.64 -16.21
C LEU A 106 6.98 -10.11 -17.42
N GLY A 107 7.61 -8.93 -17.31
CA GLY A 107 8.43 -8.35 -18.36
C GLY A 107 9.64 -9.22 -18.71
N ALA A 108 10.31 -9.79 -17.71
CA ALA A 108 11.43 -10.72 -17.89
C ALA A 108 11.05 -12.04 -18.59
N ASN A 109 9.76 -12.29 -18.81
CA ASN A 109 9.25 -13.50 -19.48
C ASN A 109 8.63 -13.20 -20.87
N LEU A 110 8.72 -11.98 -21.38
CA LEU A 110 8.13 -11.61 -22.68
C LEU A 110 8.96 -12.09 -23.89
N GLY A 111 10.27 -12.33 -23.71
CA GLY A 111 11.17 -12.70 -24.79
C GLY A 111 11.57 -11.55 -25.72
N CYS A 112 11.28 -10.33 -25.32
CA CYS A 112 11.70 -9.09 -25.99
C CYS A 112 12.04 -8.03 -24.95
N PRO A 113 12.83 -7.01 -25.31
CA PRO A 113 13.19 -5.95 -24.38
C PRO A 113 11.95 -5.18 -23.90
N LEU A 114 11.88 -4.94 -22.58
CA LEU A 114 10.91 -4.02 -21.97
C LEU A 114 11.62 -3.15 -20.95
N THR A 115 11.47 -1.82 -21.07
CA THR A 115 12.10 -0.84 -20.20
C THR A 115 11.09 -0.27 -19.21
N PHE A 116 11.35 -0.47 -17.92
CA PHE A 116 10.59 0.13 -16.81
C PHE A 116 11.16 1.50 -16.46
N ILE A 117 10.29 2.51 -16.49
CA ILE A 117 10.60 3.90 -16.11
C ILE A 117 9.84 4.20 -14.82
N GLY A 118 10.41 5.02 -13.96
CA GLY A 118 9.77 5.51 -12.75
C GLY A 118 10.24 6.91 -12.38
N HIS A 119 9.57 7.50 -11.39
CA HIS A 119 9.81 8.87 -10.96
C HIS A 119 10.01 8.94 -9.43
N GLY A 120 10.49 10.11 -8.97
CA GLY A 120 10.67 10.37 -7.55
C GLY A 120 11.56 9.32 -6.86
N LYS A 121 11.19 8.95 -5.65
CA LYS A 121 11.95 7.97 -4.85
C LYS A 121 11.96 6.57 -5.47
N LEU A 122 10.98 6.24 -6.34
CA LEU A 122 10.92 4.92 -6.99
C LEU A 122 12.19 4.59 -7.77
N VAL A 123 12.82 5.60 -8.38
CA VAL A 123 14.04 5.45 -9.18
C VAL A 123 15.15 4.73 -8.42
N SER A 124 15.30 5.02 -7.12
CA SER A 124 16.40 4.50 -6.27
C SER A 124 15.92 3.44 -5.25
N ARG A 125 14.68 2.96 -5.34
CA ARG A 125 14.20 1.90 -4.45
C ARG A 125 14.87 0.56 -4.79
N PRO A 126 15.33 -0.22 -3.78
CA PRO A 126 16.10 -1.43 -4.01
C PRO A 126 15.37 -2.44 -4.91
N LEU A 127 16.09 -2.99 -5.90
CA LEU A 127 15.64 -4.07 -6.79
C LEU A 127 16.59 -5.28 -6.76
N GLN A 128 17.59 -5.29 -5.87
CA GLN A 128 18.65 -6.30 -5.82
C GLN A 128 18.10 -7.73 -5.77
N ALA A 129 17.00 -7.97 -5.03
CA ALA A 129 16.37 -9.29 -4.98
C ALA A 129 15.96 -9.82 -6.37
N TYR A 130 15.59 -8.93 -7.30
CA TYR A 130 15.34 -9.35 -8.69
C TYR A 130 16.62 -9.45 -9.50
N TYR A 131 17.59 -8.57 -9.31
CA TYR A 131 18.87 -8.68 -10.03
C TYR A 131 19.53 -10.02 -9.75
N ASP A 132 19.57 -10.49 -8.51
CA ASP A 132 20.12 -11.80 -8.12
C ASP A 132 19.37 -12.96 -8.79
N ILE A 133 18.06 -12.82 -9.00
CA ILE A 133 17.23 -13.82 -9.73
C ILE A 133 17.53 -13.76 -11.22
N LEU A 134 17.55 -12.56 -11.82
CA LEU A 134 17.81 -12.39 -13.26
C LEU A 134 19.18 -12.94 -13.65
N ASP A 135 20.21 -12.70 -12.82
CA ASP A 135 21.56 -13.25 -13.01
C ASP A 135 21.55 -14.79 -12.99
N LYS A 136 20.90 -15.41 -12.00
CA LYS A 136 20.78 -16.88 -11.89
C LYS A 136 19.97 -17.49 -13.05
N GLN A 137 19.02 -16.72 -13.61
CA GLN A 137 18.17 -17.11 -14.72
C GLN A 137 18.77 -16.78 -16.10
N PHE A 138 19.96 -16.15 -16.14
CA PHE A 138 20.60 -15.68 -17.38
C PHE A 138 19.72 -14.74 -18.20
N VAL A 139 18.81 -14.00 -17.55
CA VAL A 139 18.00 -12.95 -18.18
C VAL A 139 18.84 -11.70 -18.29
N GLN A 140 18.94 -11.16 -19.50
CA GLN A 140 19.66 -9.89 -19.71
C GLN A 140 18.90 -8.72 -19.09
N TYR A 141 19.61 -7.83 -18.43
CA TYR A 141 19.03 -6.58 -17.94
C TYR A 141 20.06 -5.45 -17.98
N PHE A 142 19.57 -4.23 -18.10
CA PHE A 142 20.35 -3.00 -18.06
C PHE A 142 19.68 -2.01 -17.11
N ASN A 143 20.46 -1.38 -16.25
CA ASN A 143 20.00 -0.38 -15.32
C ASN A 143 21.02 0.77 -15.18
N ASP A 144 20.65 1.85 -14.52
CA ASP A 144 21.57 2.94 -14.20
C ASP A 144 22.12 2.76 -12.79
N ASN A 145 23.25 2.05 -12.67
CA ASN A 145 23.93 1.80 -11.37
C ASN A 145 22.98 1.23 -10.29
N GLY A 146 22.14 0.26 -10.67
CA GLY A 146 21.15 -0.36 -9.79
C GLY A 146 19.80 0.38 -9.70
N ASN A 147 19.67 1.52 -10.37
CA ASN A 147 18.46 2.36 -10.38
C ASN A 147 17.68 2.20 -11.70
N LEU A 148 16.47 2.82 -11.75
CA LEU A 148 15.74 2.98 -13.00
C LEU A 148 16.43 4.02 -13.92
N PRO A 149 16.24 3.90 -15.26
CA PRO A 149 15.39 2.92 -15.93
C PRO A 149 15.97 1.49 -15.89
N LEU A 150 15.08 0.49 -15.84
CA LEU A 150 15.45 -0.91 -15.89
C LEU A 150 14.92 -1.55 -17.18
N THR A 151 15.79 -2.00 -18.06
CA THR A 151 15.42 -2.82 -19.22
C THR A 151 15.63 -4.28 -18.87
N VAL A 152 14.66 -5.14 -19.11
CA VAL A 152 14.77 -6.60 -19.01
C VAL A 152 14.51 -7.23 -20.38
N ASN A 153 15.24 -8.30 -20.70
CA ASN A 153 15.12 -9.02 -21.98
C ASN A 153 15.44 -10.50 -21.79
N GLY A 154 14.46 -11.37 -21.94
CA GLY A 154 14.70 -12.80 -21.84
C GLY A 154 13.44 -13.61 -21.55
N HIS A 155 13.68 -14.81 -21.04
CA HIS A 155 12.66 -15.75 -20.57
C HIS A 155 13.08 -16.33 -19.23
N LEU A 156 12.19 -16.27 -18.26
CA LEU A 156 12.37 -17.02 -17.02
C LEU A 156 12.21 -18.52 -17.29
N MET A 157 13.13 -19.31 -16.77
CA MET A 157 13.08 -20.77 -16.85
C MET A 157 12.43 -21.33 -15.58
N PRO A 158 11.59 -22.39 -15.70
CA PRO A 158 11.07 -23.09 -14.53
C PRO A 158 12.22 -23.58 -13.64
N GLY A 159 12.00 -23.57 -12.32
CA GLY A 159 13.00 -23.99 -11.37
C GLY A 159 12.91 -23.30 -10.02
N LYS A 160 14.04 -23.21 -9.33
CA LYS A 160 14.11 -22.67 -7.98
C LYS A 160 14.43 -21.17 -7.99
N PHE A 161 13.60 -20.39 -7.29
CA PHE A 161 13.74 -18.96 -7.09
C PHE A 161 13.97 -18.66 -5.62
N GLU A 162 15.14 -18.14 -5.27
CA GLU A 162 15.52 -17.82 -3.89
C GLU A 162 15.59 -16.31 -3.71
N LEU A 163 14.93 -15.78 -2.65
CA LEU A 163 14.97 -14.37 -2.34
C LEU A 163 14.77 -14.12 -0.83
N PRO A 164 15.27 -12.98 -0.31
CA PRO A 164 15.03 -12.61 1.08
C PRO A 164 13.57 -12.17 1.29
N GLY A 165 13.03 -12.45 2.50
CA GLY A 165 11.66 -12.10 2.89
C GLY A 165 11.53 -10.74 3.59
N ASP A 166 12.62 -10.17 4.04
CA ASP A 166 12.69 -8.98 4.91
C ASP A 166 12.86 -7.65 4.15
N VAL A 167 12.98 -7.69 2.82
CA VAL A 167 13.08 -6.47 2.00
C VAL A 167 11.69 -5.96 1.59
N SER A 168 10.91 -6.80 0.91
CA SER A 168 9.52 -6.47 0.52
C SER A 168 8.78 -7.70 0.02
N SER A 169 7.56 -7.92 0.54
CA SER A 169 6.63 -8.96 0.05
C SER A 169 6.22 -8.77 -1.42
N GLN A 170 6.45 -7.58 -1.99
CA GLN A 170 6.14 -7.30 -3.41
C GLN A 170 7.01 -8.12 -4.36
N PHE A 171 8.24 -8.48 -3.99
CA PHE A 171 9.11 -9.35 -4.79
C PHE A 171 8.52 -10.76 -4.91
N VAL A 172 8.03 -11.30 -3.80
CA VAL A 172 7.35 -12.60 -3.79
C VAL A 172 6.08 -12.54 -4.64
N SER A 173 5.24 -11.52 -4.43
CA SER A 173 3.99 -11.33 -5.18
C SER A 173 4.23 -11.22 -6.69
N GLY A 174 5.27 -10.51 -7.12
CA GLY A 174 5.63 -10.40 -8.55
C GLY A 174 5.98 -11.75 -9.17
N LEU A 175 6.76 -12.59 -8.49
CA LEU A 175 7.04 -13.95 -8.93
C LEU A 175 5.76 -14.80 -8.99
N LEU A 176 4.88 -14.69 -8.00
CA LEU A 176 3.61 -15.43 -7.95
C LEU A 176 2.68 -15.09 -9.13
N PHE A 177 2.75 -13.90 -9.71
CA PHE A 177 2.02 -13.57 -10.95
C PHE A 177 2.67 -14.19 -12.21
N ALA A 178 3.99 -14.28 -12.25
CA ALA A 178 4.72 -14.68 -13.46
C ALA A 178 4.94 -16.18 -13.57
N LEU A 179 5.34 -16.84 -12.47
CA LEU A 179 5.77 -18.25 -12.51
C LEU A 179 4.68 -19.26 -12.93
N PRO A 180 3.37 -19.06 -12.61
CA PRO A 180 2.32 -19.94 -13.09
C PRO A 180 2.23 -20.03 -14.63
N LEU A 181 2.69 -19.00 -15.35
CA LEU A 181 2.66 -18.93 -16.82
C LEU A 181 3.83 -19.68 -17.47
N LEU A 182 4.86 -20.08 -16.72
CA LEU A 182 6.03 -20.77 -17.24
C LEU A 182 5.69 -22.17 -17.77
N LYS A 183 6.56 -22.73 -18.62
CA LYS A 183 6.35 -24.03 -19.26
C LYS A 183 6.53 -25.24 -18.35
N GLY A 184 6.94 -25.07 -17.12
CA GLY A 184 7.15 -26.11 -16.10
C GLY A 184 6.99 -25.55 -14.69
N ASP A 185 7.09 -26.44 -13.70
CA ASP A 185 6.90 -26.11 -12.30
C ASP A 185 8.08 -25.33 -11.72
N SER A 186 7.79 -24.50 -10.74
CA SER A 186 8.78 -23.67 -10.06
C SER A 186 8.60 -23.74 -8.55
N GLU A 187 9.65 -23.34 -7.82
CA GLU A 187 9.64 -23.19 -6.37
C GLU A 187 10.12 -21.79 -5.99
N ILE A 188 9.48 -21.20 -5.00
CA ILE A 188 9.98 -19.97 -4.37
C ILE A 188 10.44 -20.30 -2.95
N ILE A 189 11.70 -20.01 -2.66
CA ILE A 189 12.31 -20.20 -1.34
C ILE A 189 12.61 -18.84 -0.73
N ILE A 190 12.03 -18.59 0.44
CA ILE A 190 12.27 -17.37 1.21
C ILE A 190 13.37 -17.62 2.23
N THR A 191 14.49 -16.92 2.06
CA THR A 191 15.75 -17.20 2.79
C THR A 191 15.86 -16.52 4.15
N SER A 192 15.03 -15.48 4.42
CA SER A 192 14.88 -14.82 5.72
C SER A 192 13.41 -14.78 6.14
N PRO A 193 13.04 -14.40 7.37
CA PRO A 193 11.64 -14.26 7.77
C PRO A 193 10.86 -13.35 6.79
N LEU A 194 9.66 -13.79 6.37
CA LEU A 194 8.82 -12.98 5.49
C LEU A 194 8.09 -11.91 6.28
N GLU A 195 8.43 -10.67 6.05
CA GLU A 195 7.69 -9.53 6.56
C GLU A 195 6.51 -9.18 5.64
N SER A 196 5.42 -8.68 6.24
CA SER A 196 4.14 -8.43 5.53
C SER A 196 3.62 -9.66 4.78
N ALA A 197 3.63 -10.82 5.44
CA ALA A 197 3.12 -12.07 4.89
C ALA A 197 1.67 -11.93 4.41
N SER A 198 0.85 -11.14 5.09
CA SER A 198 -0.53 -10.84 4.71
C SER A 198 -0.69 -10.34 3.27
N TYR A 199 0.28 -9.57 2.75
CA TYR A 199 0.24 -9.12 1.35
C TYR A 199 0.52 -10.26 0.37
N VAL A 200 1.26 -11.31 0.78
CA VAL A 200 1.41 -12.52 -0.02
C VAL A 200 0.13 -13.35 0.03
N ASP A 201 -0.52 -13.45 1.20
CA ASP A 201 -1.83 -14.10 1.34
C ASP A 201 -2.89 -13.43 0.46
N MET A 202 -2.92 -12.11 0.41
CA MET A 202 -3.78 -11.36 -0.51
C MET A 202 -3.51 -11.76 -1.98
N THR A 203 -2.23 -11.94 -2.35
CA THR A 203 -1.85 -12.37 -3.71
C THR A 203 -2.31 -13.81 -3.99
N LEU A 204 -2.05 -14.73 -3.06
CA LEU A 204 -2.47 -16.14 -3.20
C LEU A 204 -3.99 -16.27 -3.29
N ASN A 205 -4.73 -15.51 -2.47
CA ASN A 205 -6.19 -15.49 -2.51
C ASN A 205 -6.71 -14.96 -3.85
N CYS A 206 -6.15 -13.84 -4.33
CA CYS A 206 -6.51 -13.29 -5.62
C CYS A 206 -6.22 -14.28 -6.77
N LEU A 207 -5.03 -14.87 -6.80
CA LEU A 207 -4.65 -15.89 -7.78
C LEU A 207 -5.61 -17.08 -7.78
N ALA A 208 -5.97 -17.57 -6.60
CA ALA A 208 -6.92 -18.67 -6.45
C ALA A 208 -8.31 -18.35 -7.03
N LYS A 209 -8.80 -17.12 -6.83
CA LYS A 209 -10.05 -16.64 -7.46
C LYS A 209 -9.97 -16.75 -8.99
N TYR A 210 -8.85 -16.38 -9.58
CA TYR A 210 -8.62 -16.46 -11.03
C TYR A 210 -8.16 -17.87 -11.51
N GLY A 211 -8.32 -18.90 -10.65
CA GLY A 211 -8.12 -20.31 -11.00
C GLY A 211 -6.66 -20.78 -10.99
N VAL A 212 -5.74 -19.97 -10.48
CA VAL A 212 -4.32 -20.31 -10.32
C VAL A 212 -4.08 -20.96 -8.96
N LYS A 213 -3.40 -22.10 -8.96
CA LYS A 213 -3.11 -22.89 -7.74
C LYS A 213 -1.63 -22.77 -7.39
N ILE A 214 -1.38 -22.38 -6.15
CA ILE A 214 -0.03 -22.30 -5.57
C ILE A 214 -0.13 -22.89 -4.17
N GLU A 215 0.86 -23.69 -3.77
CA GLU A 215 0.92 -24.33 -2.47
C GLU A 215 1.95 -23.60 -1.58
N ASN A 216 1.53 -23.17 -0.40
CA ASN A 216 2.42 -22.76 0.68
C ASN A 216 2.74 -24.02 1.51
N VAL A 217 3.88 -24.66 1.21
CA VAL A 217 4.21 -26.03 1.65
C VAL A 217 4.35 -26.14 3.16
N ASP A 218 4.94 -25.12 3.78
CA ASP A 218 5.27 -25.14 5.20
C ASP A 218 4.28 -24.34 6.07
N GLY A 219 3.31 -23.69 5.43
CA GLY A 219 2.37 -22.78 6.10
C GLY A 219 3.03 -21.55 6.77
N ALA A 220 4.35 -21.45 6.68
CA ALA A 220 5.15 -20.38 7.31
C ALA A 220 5.70 -19.37 6.29
N HIS A 221 5.21 -19.43 5.06
CA HIS A 221 5.61 -18.55 3.95
C HIS A 221 7.10 -18.62 3.56
N ARG A 222 7.75 -19.76 3.83
CA ARG A 222 9.16 -19.95 3.45
C ARG A 222 9.34 -20.73 2.15
N HIS A 223 8.33 -21.52 1.76
CA HIS A 223 8.40 -22.36 0.59
C HIS A 223 7.06 -22.44 -0.14
N TYR A 224 7.08 -22.05 -1.43
CA TYR A 224 5.91 -22.15 -2.29
C TYR A 224 6.22 -23.07 -3.48
N LEU A 225 5.31 -24.00 -3.77
CA LEU A 225 5.29 -24.76 -5.02
C LEU A 225 4.34 -24.06 -6.00
N VAL A 226 4.85 -23.76 -7.17
CA VAL A 226 4.14 -23.04 -8.23
C VAL A 226 4.08 -23.93 -9.48
N PRO A 227 2.99 -24.70 -9.66
CA PRO A 227 2.80 -25.45 -10.90
C PRO A 227 2.79 -24.51 -12.12
N GLY A 228 3.50 -24.89 -13.15
CA GLY A 228 3.54 -24.13 -14.40
C GLY A 228 2.38 -24.44 -15.34
N LYS A 229 2.39 -23.84 -16.55
CA LYS A 229 1.38 -24.02 -17.61
C LYS A 229 -0.05 -23.72 -17.16
N GLN A 230 -0.22 -22.93 -16.11
CA GLN A 230 -1.51 -22.51 -15.62
C GLN A 230 -2.08 -21.38 -16.49
N ARG A 231 -3.37 -21.21 -16.46
CA ARG A 231 -4.08 -20.15 -17.19
C ARG A 231 -5.01 -19.42 -16.21
N PHE A 232 -4.90 -18.12 -16.20
CA PHE A 232 -5.84 -17.27 -15.48
C PHE A 232 -7.20 -17.30 -16.19
N LYS A 233 -8.26 -17.41 -15.41
CA LYS A 233 -9.64 -17.45 -15.91
C LYS A 233 -10.29 -16.11 -15.70
N ALA A 234 -10.84 -15.53 -16.76
CA ALA A 234 -11.59 -14.29 -16.66
C ALA A 234 -12.78 -14.44 -15.74
N GLN A 235 -12.97 -13.49 -14.84
CA GLN A 235 -14.11 -13.42 -13.95
C GLN A 235 -14.32 -12.00 -13.43
N ASP A 236 -15.54 -11.70 -13.04
CA ASP A 236 -15.87 -10.45 -12.39
C ASP A 236 -15.48 -10.49 -10.92
N SER A 237 -15.03 -9.36 -10.42
CA SER A 237 -14.62 -9.20 -9.02
C SER A 237 -14.98 -7.81 -8.50
N LYS A 238 -15.03 -7.68 -7.17
CA LYS A 238 -15.23 -6.41 -6.48
C LYS A 238 -14.10 -6.22 -5.49
N VAL A 239 -13.43 -5.08 -5.57
CA VAL A 239 -12.35 -4.74 -4.63
C VAL A 239 -12.95 -4.32 -3.30
N GLU A 240 -12.44 -4.90 -2.22
CA GLU A 240 -12.83 -4.58 -0.84
C GLU A 240 -12.32 -3.21 -0.40
N GLY A 241 -12.84 -2.66 0.70
CA GLY A 241 -12.38 -1.41 1.30
C GLY A 241 -10.95 -1.50 1.85
N ASP A 242 -10.26 -0.38 1.87
CA ASP A 242 -8.85 -0.28 2.26
C ASP A 242 -8.70 -0.07 3.77
N TRP A 243 -8.24 -1.09 4.49
CA TRP A 243 -7.97 -1.01 5.91
C TRP A 243 -6.85 -0.03 6.27
N SER A 244 -5.88 0.15 5.38
CA SER A 244 -4.84 1.15 5.62
C SER A 244 -5.35 2.59 5.53
N GLN A 245 -6.41 2.82 4.73
CA GLN A 245 -7.09 4.11 4.68
C GLN A 245 -8.11 4.26 5.82
N ALA A 246 -8.80 3.18 6.19
CA ALA A 246 -9.69 3.16 7.35
C ALA A 246 -8.95 3.55 8.64
N ALA A 247 -7.65 3.21 8.74
CA ALA A 247 -6.82 3.53 9.90
C ALA A 247 -6.75 5.05 10.19
N PHE A 248 -6.73 5.91 9.16
CA PHE A 248 -6.76 7.36 9.38
C PHE A 248 -8.06 7.81 10.04
N TRP A 249 -9.18 7.24 9.60
CA TRP A 249 -10.50 7.58 10.15
C TRP A 249 -10.74 6.98 11.53
N THR A 250 -10.22 5.77 11.80
CA THR A 250 -10.32 5.17 13.15
C THR A 250 -9.51 5.98 14.17
N VAL A 251 -8.29 6.36 13.83
CA VAL A 251 -7.49 7.25 14.67
C VAL A 251 -8.14 8.62 14.77
N GLY A 252 -8.62 9.18 13.64
CA GLY A 252 -9.34 10.46 13.62
C GLY A 252 -10.57 10.46 14.53
N GLY A 253 -11.30 9.35 14.59
CA GLY A 253 -12.46 9.19 15.49
C GLY A 253 -12.08 9.19 16.96
N ALA A 254 -11.02 8.46 17.34
CA ALA A 254 -10.52 8.43 18.71
C ALA A 254 -10.06 9.80 19.21
N LEU A 255 -9.40 10.57 18.34
CA LEU A 255 -8.89 11.92 18.66
C LEU A 255 -9.96 13.02 18.53
N GLY A 256 -11.02 12.75 17.75
CA GLY A 256 -12.09 13.67 17.40
C GLY A 256 -13.32 13.57 18.30
N ALA A 257 -14.49 13.45 17.65
CA ALA A 257 -15.80 13.32 18.28
C ALA A 257 -16.56 12.06 17.78
N GLY A 258 -15.83 11.10 17.22
CA GLY A 258 -16.34 9.82 16.76
C GLY A 258 -16.51 9.76 15.24
N ILE A 259 -15.91 8.74 14.62
CA ILE A 259 -16.01 8.46 13.17
C ILE A 259 -16.41 7.01 12.96
N THR A 260 -17.31 6.79 11.99
CA THR A 260 -17.63 5.49 11.41
C THR A 260 -16.93 5.38 10.05
N ALA A 261 -15.98 4.45 9.93
CA ALA A 261 -15.39 4.06 8.65
C ALA A 261 -16.18 2.87 8.09
N SER A 262 -16.91 3.08 6.98
CA SER A 262 -17.76 2.08 6.33
C SER A 262 -17.12 1.49 5.07
N GLY A 263 -17.60 0.31 4.65
CA GLY A 263 -17.10 -0.40 3.47
C GLY A 263 -15.87 -1.27 3.74
N VAL A 264 -15.55 -1.54 5.00
CA VAL A 264 -14.49 -2.47 5.40
C VAL A 264 -15.04 -3.89 5.57
N ASP A 265 -14.18 -4.89 5.37
CA ASP A 265 -14.51 -6.30 5.59
C ASP A 265 -13.59 -6.88 6.66
N PHE A 266 -14.16 -7.37 7.76
CA PHE A 266 -13.41 -8.01 8.85
C PHE A 266 -12.86 -9.40 8.48
N ALA A 267 -13.39 -10.04 7.44
CA ALA A 267 -12.83 -11.27 6.88
C ALA A 267 -11.62 -11.02 5.96
N SER A 268 -11.33 -9.76 5.63
CA SER A 268 -10.21 -9.36 4.78
C SER A 268 -8.87 -9.90 5.27
N LEU A 269 -8.00 -10.25 4.33
CA LEU A 269 -6.61 -10.65 4.57
C LEU A 269 -5.64 -9.45 4.71
N GLN A 270 -6.12 -8.22 4.62
CA GLN A 270 -5.29 -7.03 4.79
C GLN A 270 -4.70 -6.98 6.20
N GLY A 271 -3.36 -6.98 6.33
CA GLY A 271 -2.67 -6.91 7.61
C GLY A 271 -2.95 -5.63 8.40
N ASP A 272 -3.28 -4.56 7.69
CA ASP A 272 -3.60 -3.24 8.27
C ASP A 272 -4.90 -3.23 9.09
N LYS A 273 -5.73 -4.29 8.99
CA LYS A 273 -6.86 -4.54 9.91
C LYS A 273 -6.41 -4.60 11.37
N ALA A 274 -5.13 -4.88 11.63
CA ALA A 274 -4.53 -4.85 12.97
C ALA A 274 -4.69 -3.50 13.69
N VAL A 275 -5.01 -2.41 12.98
CA VAL A 275 -5.32 -1.10 13.59
C VAL A 275 -6.39 -1.25 14.67
N VAL A 276 -7.42 -2.07 14.45
CA VAL A 276 -8.53 -2.26 15.40
C VAL A 276 -8.03 -2.86 16.70
N GLU A 277 -7.27 -3.96 16.63
CA GLU A 277 -6.71 -4.62 17.82
C GLU A 277 -5.70 -3.74 18.54
N ILE A 278 -4.82 -3.07 17.79
CA ILE A 278 -3.83 -2.15 18.37
C ILE A 278 -4.52 -1.04 19.15
N MET A 279 -5.51 -0.39 18.56
CA MET A 279 -6.26 0.70 19.20
C MET A 279 -7.08 0.22 20.39
N GLN A 280 -7.66 -0.99 20.34
CA GLN A 280 -8.33 -1.61 21.50
C GLN A 280 -7.35 -1.83 22.66
N ARG A 281 -6.15 -2.33 22.39
CA ARG A 281 -5.09 -2.46 23.42
C ARG A 281 -4.68 -1.10 23.99
N MET A 282 -4.77 -0.03 23.21
CA MET A 282 -4.54 1.33 23.67
C MET A 282 -5.73 1.90 24.45
N GLY A 283 -6.86 1.19 24.54
CA GLY A 283 -8.06 1.62 25.29
C GLY A 283 -9.07 2.44 24.48
N ALA A 284 -8.98 2.43 23.15
CA ALA A 284 -9.97 3.10 22.30
C ALA A 284 -11.34 2.40 22.39
N ASP A 285 -12.40 3.21 22.39
CA ASP A 285 -13.80 2.75 22.34
C ASP A 285 -14.18 2.46 20.87
N ILE A 286 -14.24 1.18 20.54
CA ILE A 286 -14.44 0.69 19.17
C ILE A 286 -15.63 -0.25 19.10
N ALA A 287 -16.60 0.08 18.23
CA ALA A 287 -17.71 -0.79 17.85
C ALA A 287 -17.49 -1.33 16.42
N GLN A 288 -17.62 -2.65 16.26
CA GLN A 288 -17.49 -3.33 14.97
C GLN A 288 -18.89 -3.77 14.51
N ASN A 289 -19.21 -3.49 13.24
CA ASN A 289 -20.40 -3.98 12.56
C ASN A 289 -19.98 -4.86 11.36
N ALA A 290 -20.92 -5.37 10.59
CA ALA A 290 -20.64 -6.29 9.48
C ALA A 290 -19.67 -5.68 8.44
N ASP A 291 -19.80 -4.40 8.12
CA ASP A 291 -19.09 -3.70 7.05
C ASP A 291 -18.55 -2.32 7.49
N SER A 292 -18.46 -2.07 8.79
CA SER A 292 -18.01 -0.79 9.32
C SER A 292 -17.37 -0.91 10.69
N VAL A 293 -16.52 0.04 11.00
CA VAL A 293 -15.92 0.24 12.32
C VAL A 293 -16.21 1.66 12.78
N THR A 294 -16.79 1.79 13.97
CA THR A 294 -17.02 3.07 14.64
C THR A 294 -16.05 3.22 15.78
N VAL A 295 -15.33 4.33 15.80
CA VAL A 295 -14.42 4.66 16.92
C VAL A 295 -14.86 5.96 17.52
N ASN A 296 -15.21 5.92 18.81
CA ASN A 296 -15.62 7.08 19.58
C ASN A 296 -14.42 7.81 20.18
N SER A 297 -14.63 9.07 20.56
CA SER A 297 -13.62 9.86 21.28
C SER A 297 -13.09 9.08 22.48
N SER A 298 -11.78 8.93 22.59
CA SER A 298 -11.17 8.01 23.57
C SER A 298 -9.93 8.63 24.20
N THR A 299 -9.74 8.37 25.49
CA THR A 299 -8.44 8.56 26.14
C THR A 299 -7.64 7.27 25.97
N THR A 300 -6.51 7.36 25.27
CA THR A 300 -5.68 6.20 24.93
C THR A 300 -4.41 6.15 25.77
N LYS A 301 -3.87 4.93 25.91
CA LYS A 301 -2.64 4.64 26.68
C LYS A 301 -1.59 4.02 25.79
N ALA A 302 -0.36 4.17 26.22
CA ALA A 302 0.81 3.60 25.55
C ALA A 302 0.75 2.08 25.45
N THR A 303 1.34 1.56 24.36
CA THR A 303 1.51 0.12 24.09
C THR A 303 2.80 -0.14 23.31
N VAL A 304 3.11 -1.41 23.08
CA VAL A 304 4.12 -1.82 22.09
C VAL A 304 3.40 -2.16 20.78
N ILE A 305 3.86 -1.58 19.68
CA ILE A 305 3.33 -1.81 18.33
C ILE A 305 4.40 -2.49 17.49
N ASP A 306 4.12 -3.69 17.01
CA ASP A 306 4.97 -4.40 16.06
C ASP A 306 4.56 -4.05 14.62
N ALA A 307 5.48 -3.45 13.86
CA ALA A 307 5.24 -2.98 12.51
C ALA A 307 5.47 -4.05 11.43
N SER A 308 5.94 -5.25 11.78
CA SER A 308 6.37 -6.27 10.81
C SER A 308 5.28 -6.67 9.81
N ASN A 309 4.00 -6.70 10.20
CA ASN A 309 2.88 -7.09 9.35
C ASN A 309 1.91 -5.96 8.97
N CYS A 310 2.07 -4.76 9.52
CA CYS A 310 1.19 -3.61 9.28
C CYS A 310 1.95 -2.27 9.13
N PRO A 311 2.99 -2.23 8.28
CA PRO A 311 3.86 -1.05 8.18
C PRO A 311 3.12 0.21 7.71
N ASP A 312 2.03 0.04 7.00
CA ASP A 312 1.34 1.14 6.34
C ASP A 312 0.42 1.94 7.27
N ILE A 313 0.06 1.40 8.44
CA ILE A 313 -0.71 2.12 9.47
C ILE A 313 0.19 2.76 10.55
N ILE A 314 1.49 2.50 10.53
CA ILE A 314 2.42 3.03 11.54
C ILE A 314 2.44 4.57 11.57
N PRO A 315 2.45 5.30 10.45
CA PRO A 315 2.43 6.76 10.51
C PRO A 315 1.25 7.32 11.29
N VAL A 316 0.04 6.84 11.05
CA VAL A 316 -1.14 7.35 11.76
C VAL A 316 -1.22 6.85 13.22
N LEU A 317 -0.75 5.63 13.50
CA LEU A 317 -0.63 5.15 14.89
C LEU A 317 0.42 5.94 15.68
N THR A 318 1.46 6.46 15.03
CA THR A 318 2.43 7.39 15.65
C THR A 318 1.73 8.66 16.12
N VAL A 319 0.75 9.18 15.36
CA VAL A 319 -0.07 10.32 15.77
C VAL A 319 -0.88 10.00 17.02
N LEU A 320 -1.56 8.84 17.06
CA LEU A 320 -2.33 8.44 18.24
C LEU A 320 -1.41 8.29 19.47
N ALA A 321 -0.26 7.64 19.30
CA ALA A 321 0.72 7.48 20.37
C ALA A 321 1.27 8.80 20.90
N ALA A 322 1.45 9.81 20.02
CA ALA A 322 1.98 11.12 20.39
C ALA A 322 1.09 11.89 21.37
N VAL A 323 -0.20 11.53 21.49
CA VAL A 323 -1.15 12.14 22.42
C VAL A 323 -1.77 11.14 23.40
N SER A 324 -1.25 9.92 23.45
CA SER A 324 -1.67 8.90 24.43
C SER A 324 -0.94 9.06 25.76
N GLU A 325 -1.50 8.54 26.84
CA GLU A 325 -0.84 8.52 28.15
C GLU A 325 0.31 7.50 28.17
N GLY A 326 1.51 7.91 28.61
CA GLY A 326 2.67 7.02 28.79
C GLY A 326 3.63 7.03 27.57
N THR A 327 4.44 5.96 27.44
CA THR A 327 5.47 5.83 26.40
C THR A 327 5.22 4.61 25.51
N THR A 328 4.86 4.84 24.27
CA THR A 328 4.66 3.81 23.22
C THR A 328 5.99 3.49 22.55
N LYS A 329 6.22 2.21 22.26
CA LYS A 329 7.33 1.75 21.42
C LYS A 329 6.79 1.13 20.15
N ILE A 330 7.31 1.59 19.00
CA ILE A 330 7.11 0.96 17.69
C ILE A 330 8.38 0.17 17.38
N ILE A 331 8.24 -1.11 17.09
CA ILE A 331 9.35 -2.04 16.85
C ILE A 331 9.21 -2.72 15.49
N ASN A 332 10.29 -3.32 14.99
CA ASN A 332 10.34 -4.03 13.72
C ASN A 332 9.88 -3.16 12.52
N ALA A 333 10.27 -1.89 12.53
CA ALA A 333 9.82 -0.88 11.60
C ALA A 333 10.88 -0.42 10.60
N GLY A 334 12.06 -1.04 10.56
CA GLY A 334 13.20 -0.62 9.73
C GLY A 334 12.88 -0.47 8.24
N ARG A 335 12.00 -1.34 7.70
CA ARG A 335 11.56 -1.23 6.30
C ARG A 335 10.79 0.04 5.96
N LEU A 336 10.24 0.77 6.93
CA LEU A 336 9.58 2.04 6.68
C LEU A 336 10.55 3.10 6.12
N ARG A 337 11.87 2.88 6.30
CA ARG A 337 12.92 3.77 5.77
C ARG A 337 13.08 3.71 4.24
N ILE A 338 12.70 2.61 3.63
CA ILE A 338 12.84 2.35 2.18
C ILE A 338 11.50 2.40 1.42
N LYS A 339 10.49 3.03 2.02
CA LYS A 339 9.18 3.27 1.37
C LYS A 339 9.23 4.49 0.44
N GLU A 340 8.12 5.18 0.25
CA GLU A 340 8.01 6.42 -0.54
C GLU A 340 8.93 7.53 -0.02
N CYS A 341 9.16 7.53 1.30
CA CYS A 341 10.18 8.28 2.00
C CYS A 341 10.74 7.44 3.16
N ASP A 342 11.69 7.96 3.95
CA ASP A 342 11.98 7.41 5.27
C ASP A 342 10.87 7.85 6.23
N ARG A 343 9.87 6.97 6.41
CA ARG A 343 8.68 7.28 7.22
C ARG A 343 8.99 7.44 8.71
N LEU A 344 10.04 6.78 9.23
CA LEU A 344 10.44 6.95 10.64
C LEU A 344 11.02 8.35 10.85
N ALA A 345 11.93 8.77 9.99
CA ALA A 345 12.51 10.11 10.03
C ALA A 345 11.44 11.19 9.79
N ALA A 346 10.54 11.00 8.82
CA ALA A 346 9.48 11.93 8.50
C ALA A 346 8.53 12.15 9.68
N MET A 347 7.99 11.07 10.27
CA MET A 347 7.06 11.19 11.40
C MET A 347 7.74 11.79 12.63
N THR A 348 9.00 11.42 12.90
CA THR A 348 9.78 12.00 13.99
C THR A 348 10.00 13.51 13.79
N SER A 349 10.48 13.89 12.61
CA SER A 349 10.74 15.29 12.29
C SER A 349 9.47 16.13 12.39
N GLU A 350 8.42 15.73 11.67
CA GLU A 350 7.24 16.58 11.49
C GLU A 350 6.38 16.67 12.75
N LEU A 351 6.17 15.56 13.47
CA LEU A 351 5.40 15.62 14.73
C LEU A 351 6.19 16.34 15.84
N ASN A 352 7.52 16.22 15.89
CA ASN A 352 8.30 16.98 16.87
C ASN A 352 8.24 18.50 16.62
N LYS A 353 8.19 18.96 15.35
CA LYS A 353 7.89 20.37 15.03
C LYS A 353 6.54 20.80 15.62
N MET A 354 5.52 19.94 15.56
CA MET A 354 4.19 20.20 16.11
C MET A 354 4.17 20.15 17.63
N GLY A 355 5.25 19.73 18.28
CA GLY A 355 5.39 19.71 19.74
C GLY A 355 5.30 18.31 20.36
N ALA A 356 5.34 17.21 19.59
CA ALA A 356 5.43 15.85 20.10
C ALA A 356 6.78 15.57 20.78
N ALA A 357 6.94 14.39 21.36
CA ALA A 357 8.19 13.92 21.98
C ALA A 357 8.52 12.51 21.45
N ILE A 358 9.13 12.46 20.28
CA ILE A 358 9.46 11.23 19.56
C ILE A 358 10.97 11.12 19.42
N THR A 359 11.51 9.96 19.80
CA THR A 359 12.90 9.56 19.54
C THR A 359 12.90 8.49 18.46
N GLU A 360 13.71 8.73 17.43
CA GLU A 360 13.92 7.78 16.35
C GLU A 360 14.95 6.73 16.76
N GLU A 361 14.62 5.46 16.50
CA GLU A 361 15.49 4.31 16.71
C GLU A 361 15.83 3.67 15.35
N PRO A 362 16.90 2.89 15.22
CA PRO A 362 17.23 2.24 13.94
C PRO A 362 16.07 1.42 13.35
N GLU A 363 15.37 0.66 14.21
CA GLU A 363 14.27 -0.25 13.84
C GLU A 363 12.91 0.18 14.37
N GLY A 364 12.72 1.45 14.75
CA GLY A 364 11.46 1.89 15.33
C GLY A 364 11.41 3.31 15.84
N LEU A 365 10.45 3.54 16.74
CA LEU A 365 10.23 4.82 17.41
C LEU A 365 9.94 4.61 18.90
N THR A 366 10.46 5.50 19.73
CA THR A 366 10.03 5.66 21.14
C THR A 366 9.27 6.97 21.26
N ILE A 367 8.00 6.92 21.69
CA ILE A 367 7.06 8.04 21.67
C ILE A 367 6.57 8.30 23.09
N THR A 368 6.95 9.42 23.69
CA THR A 368 6.37 9.87 24.96
C THR A 368 5.14 10.72 24.66
N GLY A 369 3.98 10.22 25.01
CA GLY A 369 2.71 10.85 24.68
C GLY A 369 2.47 12.12 25.49
N LYS A 370 1.66 13.02 24.91
CA LYS A 370 1.22 14.30 25.47
C LYS A 370 -0.31 14.38 25.44
N PRO A 371 -1.00 13.84 26.45
CA PRO A 371 -2.47 13.83 26.48
C PRO A 371 -3.10 15.23 26.44
N GLU A 372 -2.34 16.26 26.82
CA GLU A 372 -2.75 17.66 26.72
C GLU A 372 -2.81 18.17 25.27
N GLY A 373 -2.29 17.42 24.31
CA GLY A 373 -2.26 17.76 22.89
C GLY A 373 -0.93 18.36 22.42
N LEU A 374 -0.93 18.81 21.17
CA LEU A 374 0.23 19.36 20.48
C LEU A 374 0.11 20.88 20.33
N ARG A 375 1.23 21.55 20.16
CA ARG A 375 1.22 23.01 19.99
C ARG A 375 0.67 23.42 18.63
N GLY A 376 1.14 22.83 17.52
CA GLY A 376 0.88 23.31 16.16
C GLY A 376 1.62 24.62 15.84
N GLY A 377 1.02 25.48 15.02
CA GLY A 377 1.57 26.80 14.64
C GLY A 377 2.81 26.74 13.74
N VAL A 378 3.00 25.62 13.04
CA VAL A 378 4.23 25.34 12.28
C VAL A 378 3.92 24.90 10.85
N GLU A 379 4.95 25.00 10.00
CA GLU A 379 4.96 24.37 8.68
C GLU A 379 5.57 22.97 8.76
N VAL A 380 4.86 22.00 8.19
CA VAL A 380 5.24 20.58 8.13
C VAL A 380 5.23 20.08 6.68
N ASP A 381 6.02 19.09 6.38
CA ASP A 381 6.19 18.54 5.04
C ASP A 381 5.64 17.12 4.91
N ALA A 382 4.94 16.83 3.81
CA ALA A 382 4.45 15.51 3.49
C ALA A 382 5.55 14.54 3.02
N TRP A 383 6.77 14.99 2.79
CA TRP A 383 7.88 14.19 2.27
C TRP A 383 7.53 13.43 0.98
N ASN A 384 6.66 14.01 0.17
CA ASN A 384 6.09 13.39 -1.02
C ASN A 384 5.46 12.00 -0.75
N ASP A 385 4.95 11.77 0.46
CA ASP A 385 4.32 10.52 0.90
C ASP A 385 2.88 10.78 1.37
N HIS A 386 1.93 10.08 0.75
CA HIS A 386 0.51 10.23 1.06
C HIS A 386 0.17 9.86 2.52
N ARG A 387 0.89 8.89 3.12
CA ARG A 387 0.64 8.48 4.51
C ARG A 387 1.12 9.52 5.51
N ILE A 388 2.23 10.18 5.20
CA ILE A 388 2.72 11.31 6.01
C ILE A 388 1.73 12.46 5.91
N ALA A 389 1.31 12.85 4.70
CA ALA A 389 0.33 13.93 4.50
C ALA A 389 -0.97 13.70 5.29
N MET A 390 -1.56 12.50 5.15
CA MET A 390 -2.81 12.14 5.83
C MET A 390 -2.63 12.04 7.36
N SER A 391 -1.51 11.51 7.85
CA SER A 391 -1.21 11.43 9.28
C SER A 391 -1.09 12.81 9.90
N LEU A 392 -0.40 13.75 9.25
CA LEU A 392 -0.27 15.12 9.72
C LEU A 392 -1.61 15.87 9.70
N ALA A 393 -2.47 15.59 8.70
CA ALA A 393 -3.83 16.12 8.67
C ALA A 393 -4.66 15.62 9.87
N ILE A 394 -4.56 14.33 10.21
CA ILE A 394 -5.23 13.77 11.40
C ILE A 394 -4.63 14.36 12.69
N ALA A 395 -3.32 14.57 12.76
CA ALA A 395 -2.65 15.16 13.93
C ALA A 395 -3.10 16.60 14.21
N ALA A 396 -3.50 17.36 13.19
CA ALA A 396 -3.97 18.72 13.33
C ALA A 396 -5.17 18.87 14.29
N GLN A 397 -5.98 17.82 14.48
CA GLN A 397 -7.07 17.80 15.46
C GLN A 397 -6.61 18.03 16.91
N CYS A 398 -5.38 17.62 17.20
CA CYS A 398 -4.79 17.67 18.54
C CYS A 398 -3.95 18.92 18.77
N CYS A 399 -3.87 19.83 17.78
CA CYS A 399 -3.08 21.04 17.87
C CYS A 399 -3.87 22.20 18.49
N ALA A 400 -3.17 23.06 19.24
CA ALA A 400 -3.73 24.32 19.72
C ALA A 400 -3.82 25.37 18.59
N GLU A 401 -2.85 25.35 17.65
CA GLU A 401 -2.75 26.29 16.54
C GLU A 401 -2.80 25.56 15.19
N PRO A 402 -3.26 26.22 14.10
CA PRO A 402 -3.26 25.64 12.75
C PRO A 402 -1.85 25.24 12.30
N ILE A 403 -1.76 24.19 11.50
CA ILE A 403 -0.53 23.79 10.81
C ILE A 403 -0.61 24.16 9.33
N THR A 404 0.54 24.31 8.69
CA THR A 404 0.66 24.46 7.24
C THR A 404 1.36 23.24 6.70
N LEU A 405 0.68 22.46 5.85
CA LEU A 405 1.21 21.24 5.22
C LEU A 405 1.65 21.53 3.79
N THR A 406 2.92 21.27 3.48
CA THR A 406 3.45 21.26 2.10
C THR A 406 3.37 19.84 1.52
N GLY A 407 3.32 19.71 0.19
CA GLY A 407 3.18 18.41 -0.48
C GLY A 407 1.82 17.74 -0.28
N ALA A 408 0.78 18.49 0.06
CA ALA A 408 -0.57 18.00 0.34
C ALA A 408 -1.21 17.21 -0.83
N GLY A 409 -0.76 17.42 -2.06
CA GLY A 409 -1.20 16.68 -3.26
C GLY A 409 -0.73 15.23 -3.31
N SER A 410 0.23 14.83 -2.48
CA SER A 410 0.76 13.45 -2.41
C SER A 410 -0.32 12.41 -2.09
N VAL A 411 -1.43 12.80 -1.45
CA VAL A 411 -2.57 11.92 -1.16
C VAL A 411 -3.12 11.24 -2.41
N SER A 412 -3.02 11.88 -3.58
CA SER A 412 -3.48 11.34 -4.86
C SER A 412 -2.81 10.02 -5.28
N LYS A 413 -1.69 9.65 -4.66
CA LYS A 413 -1.01 8.37 -4.91
C LYS A 413 -1.83 7.16 -4.44
N SER A 414 -2.69 7.34 -3.42
CA SER A 414 -3.50 6.25 -2.86
C SER A 414 -4.92 6.63 -2.47
N TYR A 415 -5.19 7.89 -2.18
CA TYR A 415 -6.49 8.37 -1.73
C TYR A 415 -6.81 9.76 -2.34
N PRO A 416 -7.18 9.81 -3.63
CA PRO A 416 -7.44 11.09 -4.32
C PRO A 416 -8.47 11.97 -3.62
N ASP A 417 -9.52 11.37 -3.05
CA ASP A 417 -10.65 12.08 -2.44
C ASP A 417 -10.44 12.44 -0.96
N PHE A 418 -9.24 12.18 -0.41
CA PHE A 418 -8.96 12.36 1.03
C PHE A 418 -9.38 13.73 1.57
N TRP A 419 -9.07 14.81 0.85
CA TRP A 419 -9.39 16.15 1.33
C TRP A 419 -10.89 16.45 1.32
N GLN A 420 -11.64 15.87 0.38
CA GLN A 420 -13.11 15.97 0.36
C GLN A 420 -13.71 15.22 1.54
N ASP A 421 -13.25 13.99 1.79
CA ASP A 421 -13.69 13.18 2.91
C ASP A 421 -13.29 13.82 4.25
N TYR A 422 -12.09 14.40 4.34
CA TYR A 422 -11.64 15.14 5.52
C TYR A 422 -12.57 16.32 5.86
N GLN A 423 -12.99 17.08 4.85
CA GLN A 423 -13.94 18.18 5.03
C GLN A 423 -15.36 17.69 5.35
N SER A 424 -15.78 16.56 4.77
CA SER A 424 -17.12 15.99 5.00
C SER A 424 -17.37 15.60 6.46
N VAL A 425 -16.30 15.20 7.17
CA VAL A 425 -16.34 14.88 8.61
C VAL A 425 -15.97 16.05 9.51
N GLY A 426 -16.00 17.28 8.98
CA GLY A 426 -15.82 18.52 9.76
C GLY A 426 -14.40 19.07 9.76
N GLY A 427 -13.47 18.48 9.00
CA GLY A 427 -12.14 19.01 8.83
C GLY A 427 -12.14 20.38 8.14
N LYS A 428 -11.27 21.27 8.58
CA LYS A 428 -11.19 22.65 8.08
C LYS A 428 -9.83 22.89 7.43
N ILE A 429 -9.83 23.14 6.12
CA ILE A 429 -8.63 23.43 5.36
C ILE A 429 -8.78 24.72 4.55
N GLU A 430 -7.65 25.37 4.30
CA GLU A 430 -7.49 26.48 3.37
C GLU A 430 -6.37 26.15 2.40
N VAL A 431 -6.67 26.16 1.11
CA VAL A 431 -5.65 25.95 0.07
C VAL A 431 -4.84 27.22 -0.09
N LEU A 432 -3.54 27.13 0.08
CA LEU A 432 -2.62 28.23 -0.08
C LEU A 432 -2.04 28.24 -1.51
N ALA A 433 -1.82 29.42 -2.04
CA ALA A 433 -1.29 29.62 -3.40
C ALA A 433 0.22 29.23 -3.48
#